data_978ead3c6e53c5eff5b76a4e0924bf66
#
_entry.id   978ead3c6e53c5eff5b76a4e0924bf66
#
_cell.length_a   1.000
_cell.length_b   1.000
_cell.length_c   1.000
_cell.angle_alpha   90.00
_cell.angle_beta   90.00
_cell.angle_gamma   90.00
#
_symmetry.space_group_name_H-M   'P 1'
#
loop_
_entity.id
_entity.type
_entity.pdbx_description
1 polymer ?
#
loop_
_entity_poly.entity_id
_entity_poly.type
_entity_poly.pdbx_seq_one_letter_code
_entity_poly.pdbx_strand_id
1 'polypeptide(L)'
;MIEEGHTPTVAEVAKRAQVSRATAYRYFPTRSRLITAMVDTALGPVRSWSSSQSDGRARIMELFQSTFIRFKEFEPHMRAAAQLALEHQALERAGILEEEPYRRGHRIRILAHAVQPFQAQVASKGVDRLQKALSIIYGIEPHIILKDIWGAKNKEVESIVFWMVEALIEATVRDAKSAPAGRRAARRPPSGANGDSRKKPARGTDRA
;
A
#
# COMPACT_ATOMS: atom_id res chain seq x y z
N MET A 1 -14.54 -18.58 -13.93
CA MET A 1 -13.55 -19.14 -12.97
C MET A 1 -13.47 -18.27 -11.71
N ILE A 2 -12.95 -17.05 -11.76
CA ILE A 2 -12.82 -16.17 -10.57
C ILE A 2 -14.18 -15.82 -9.98
N GLU A 3 -15.16 -15.49 -10.79
CA GLU A 3 -16.54 -15.21 -10.36
C GLU A 3 -17.25 -16.42 -9.77
N GLU A 4 -16.76 -17.62 -10.08
CA GLU A 4 -17.22 -18.91 -9.55
C GLU A 4 -16.44 -19.29 -8.25
N GLY A 5 -15.65 -18.36 -7.69
CA GLY A 5 -14.88 -18.57 -6.47
C GLY A 5 -13.58 -19.36 -6.64
N HIS A 6 -13.16 -19.64 -7.88
CA HIS A 6 -11.95 -20.43 -8.16
C HIS A 6 -10.78 -19.53 -8.57
N THR A 7 -9.68 -19.61 -7.82
CA THR A 7 -8.43 -18.91 -8.17
C THR A 7 -7.62 -19.77 -9.13
N PRO A 8 -7.56 -19.41 -10.43
CA PRO A 8 -7.05 -20.32 -11.46
C PRO A 8 -5.54 -20.47 -11.43
N THR A 9 -5.07 -21.64 -11.90
CA THR A 9 -3.69 -21.87 -12.29
C THR A 9 -3.43 -21.39 -13.73
N VAL A 10 -2.15 -21.19 -14.10
CA VAL A 10 -1.77 -20.82 -15.47
C VAL A 10 -2.23 -21.88 -16.49
N ALA A 11 -2.17 -23.17 -16.12
CA ALA A 11 -2.61 -24.27 -16.98
C ALA A 11 -4.13 -24.28 -17.24
N GLU A 12 -4.93 -23.96 -16.23
CA GLU A 12 -6.39 -23.86 -16.37
C GLU A 12 -6.79 -22.67 -17.24
N VAL A 13 -6.10 -21.53 -17.07
CA VAL A 13 -6.30 -20.35 -17.93
C VAL A 13 -5.93 -20.67 -19.38
N ALA A 14 -4.80 -21.36 -19.62
CA ALA A 14 -4.38 -21.79 -20.95
C ALA A 14 -5.46 -22.66 -21.62
N LYS A 15 -5.99 -23.65 -20.89
CA LYS A 15 -7.07 -24.53 -21.39
C LYS A 15 -8.33 -23.73 -21.73
N ARG A 16 -8.75 -22.79 -20.88
CA ARG A 16 -9.94 -21.97 -21.11
C ARG A 16 -9.77 -20.97 -22.26
N ALA A 17 -8.58 -20.41 -22.41
CA ALA A 17 -8.23 -19.50 -23.49
C ALA A 17 -7.89 -20.20 -24.82
N GLN A 18 -7.92 -21.55 -24.84
CA GLN A 18 -7.59 -22.37 -26.02
C GLN A 18 -6.18 -22.10 -26.58
N VAL A 19 -5.23 -21.80 -25.69
CA VAL A 19 -3.82 -21.62 -26.04
C VAL A 19 -2.95 -22.76 -25.48
N SER A 20 -1.79 -23.00 -26.09
CA SER A 20 -0.87 -24.01 -25.55
C SER A 20 -0.36 -23.63 -24.15
N ARG A 21 -0.07 -24.61 -23.30
CA ARG A 21 0.56 -24.38 -22.01
C ARG A 21 1.88 -23.61 -22.15
N ALA A 22 2.71 -23.96 -23.14
CA ALA A 22 3.96 -23.28 -23.40
C ALA A 22 3.76 -21.79 -23.70
N THR A 23 2.73 -21.44 -24.48
CA THR A 23 2.35 -20.05 -24.73
C THR A 23 1.95 -19.34 -23.46
N ALA A 24 1.07 -19.93 -22.65
CA ALA A 24 0.59 -19.33 -21.41
C ALA A 24 1.73 -19.10 -20.39
N TYR A 25 2.60 -20.11 -20.19
CA TYR A 25 3.74 -19.99 -19.28
C TYR A 25 4.82 -19.00 -19.75
N ARG A 26 4.91 -18.73 -21.04
CA ARG A 26 5.77 -17.67 -21.57
C ARG A 26 5.32 -16.27 -21.13
N TYR A 27 4.01 -16.03 -21.04
CA TYR A 27 3.45 -14.75 -20.58
C TYR A 27 3.31 -14.68 -19.07
N PHE A 28 2.92 -15.77 -18.45
CA PHE A 28 2.68 -15.89 -17.01
C PHE A 28 3.45 -17.09 -16.46
N PRO A 29 4.76 -16.94 -16.19
CA PRO A 29 5.58 -18.07 -15.75
C PRO A 29 5.16 -18.64 -14.39
N THR A 30 4.45 -17.85 -13.58
CA THR A 30 3.96 -18.25 -12.26
C THR A 30 2.51 -17.83 -12.05
N ARG A 31 1.84 -18.45 -11.08
CA ARG A 31 0.48 -18.06 -10.65
C ARG A 31 0.48 -16.63 -10.10
N SER A 32 1.53 -16.24 -9.40
CA SER A 32 1.74 -14.87 -8.90
C SER A 32 1.70 -13.84 -10.03
N ARG A 33 2.38 -14.10 -11.14
CA ARG A 33 2.39 -13.20 -12.31
C ARG A 33 1.01 -13.09 -12.97
N LEU A 34 0.31 -14.21 -13.09
CA LEU A 34 -1.06 -14.23 -13.62
C LEU A 34 -2.01 -13.39 -12.76
N ILE A 35 -2.00 -13.62 -11.44
CA ILE A 35 -2.88 -12.89 -10.51
C ILE A 35 -2.48 -11.41 -10.43
N THR A 36 -1.19 -11.08 -10.50
CA THR A 36 -0.75 -9.67 -10.58
C THR A 36 -1.34 -8.96 -11.79
N ALA A 37 -1.23 -9.55 -12.99
CA ALA A 37 -1.78 -8.96 -14.21
C ALA A 37 -3.31 -8.79 -14.14
N MET A 38 -4.00 -9.76 -13.57
CA MET A 38 -5.43 -9.71 -13.33
C MET A 38 -5.81 -8.55 -12.39
N VAL A 39 -5.10 -8.40 -11.26
CA VAL A 39 -5.33 -7.31 -10.30
C VAL A 39 -5.00 -5.95 -10.91
N ASP A 40 -3.94 -5.86 -11.72
CA ASP A 40 -3.57 -4.63 -12.41
C ASP A 40 -4.67 -4.16 -13.37
N THR A 41 -5.27 -5.10 -14.10
CA THR A 41 -6.42 -4.83 -14.96
C THR A 41 -7.65 -4.41 -14.14
N ALA A 42 -7.95 -5.12 -13.06
CA ALA A 42 -9.08 -4.84 -12.19
C ALA A 42 -8.95 -3.48 -11.47
N LEU A 43 -7.78 -3.13 -10.98
CA LEU A 43 -7.53 -1.82 -10.36
C LEU A 43 -7.53 -0.68 -11.39
N GLY A 44 -7.08 -0.95 -12.63
CA GLY A 44 -7.09 0.03 -13.70
C GLY A 44 -6.43 1.36 -13.30
N PRO A 45 -7.16 2.52 -13.43
CA PRO A 45 -6.61 3.83 -13.13
C PRO A 45 -6.10 4.01 -11.69
N VAL A 46 -6.59 3.23 -10.73
CA VAL A 46 -6.13 3.31 -9.33
C VAL A 46 -4.65 2.95 -9.19
N ARG A 47 -4.10 2.14 -10.11
CA ARG A 47 -2.67 1.80 -10.11
C ARG A 47 -1.74 3.01 -10.29
N SER A 48 -2.19 4.00 -11.05
CA SER A 48 -1.48 5.24 -11.32
C SER A 48 -2.16 6.45 -10.67
N TRP A 49 -3.03 6.21 -9.68
CA TRP A 49 -3.72 7.30 -9.02
C TRP A 49 -2.75 8.31 -8.43
N SER A 50 -3.04 9.57 -8.68
CA SER A 50 -2.39 10.73 -8.09
C SER A 50 -3.46 11.79 -7.83
N SER A 51 -3.19 12.72 -6.91
CA SER A 51 -4.10 13.81 -6.59
C SER A 51 -3.36 15.13 -6.52
N SER A 52 -3.98 16.17 -7.05
CA SER A 52 -3.54 17.55 -6.92
C SER A 52 -4.07 18.25 -5.68
N GLN A 53 -4.92 17.57 -4.87
CA GLN A 53 -5.46 18.12 -3.65
C GLN A 53 -4.34 18.44 -2.65
N SER A 54 -4.32 19.66 -2.14
CA SER A 54 -3.41 20.09 -1.08
C SER A 54 -3.92 19.72 0.32
N ASP A 55 -5.24 19.55 0.47
CA ASP A 55 -5.85 19.07 1.70
C ASP A 55 -5.75 17.56 1.82
N GLY A 56 -5.15 17.09 2.94
CA GLY A 56 -4.95 15.66 3.17
C GLY A 56 -6.23 14.86 3.36
N ARG A 57 -7.28 15.47 3.94
CA ARG A 57 -8.60 14.82 4.09
C ARG A 57 -9.22 14.60 2.71
N ALA A 58 -9.30 15.65 1.89
CA ALA A 58 -9.85 15.56 0.55
C ALA A 58 -9.10 14.54 -0.32
N ARG A 59 -7.77 14.50 -0.21
CA ARG A 59 -6.92 13.56 -0.95
C ARG A 59 -7.19 12.10 -0.55
N ILE A 60 -7.31 11.81 0.75
CA ILE A 60 -7.63 10.46 1.23
C ILE A 60 -9.04 10.05 0.79
N MET A 61 -10.01 10.95 0.92
CA MET A 61 -11.39 10.68 0.49
C MET A 61 -11.47 10.39 -1.01
N GLU A 62 -10.79 11.17 -1.84
CA GLU A 62 -10.70 10.97 -3.30
C GLU A 62 -10.12 9.58 -3.63
N LEU A 63 -9.03 9.18 -2.95
CA LEU A 63 -8.44 7.85 -3.12
C LEU A 63 -9.43 6.74 -2.78
N PHE A 64 -10.09 6.83 -1.63
CA PHE A 64 -11.04 5.80 -1.20
C PHE A 64 -12.25 5.72 -2.12
N GLN A 65 -12.81 6.85 -2.55
CA GLN A 65 -13.93 6.90 -3.49
C GLN A 65 -13.59 6.23 -4.83
N SER A 66 -12.45 6.60 -5.42
CA SER A 66 -12.03 6.03 -6.71
C SER A 66 -11.74 4.53 -6.62
N THR A 67 -11.18 4.08 -5.50
CA THR A 67 -10.84 2.67 -5.28
C THR A 67 -12.06 1.83 -4.95
N PHE A 68 -13.02 2.38 -4.18
CA PHE A 68 -14.21 1.65 -3.75
C PHE A 68 -15.07 1.18 -4.93
N ILE A 69 -15.19 2.00 -5.96
CA ILE A 69 -15.88 1.65 -7.21
C ILE A 69 -15.25 0.38 -7.83
N ARG A 70 -13.91 0.33 -7.90
CA ARG A 70 -13.19 -0.82 -8.46
C ARG A 70 -13.32 -2.07 -7.59
N PHE A 71 -13.26 -1.93 -6.28
CA PHE A 71 -13.45 -3.06 -5.36
C PHE A 71 -14.85 -3.65 -5.44
N LYS A 72 -15.86 -2.81 -5.62
CA LYS A 72 -17.24 -3.27 -5.83
C LYS A 72 -17.40 -4.03 -7.16
N GLU A 73 -16.80 -3.50 -8.24
CA GLU A 73 -16.90 -4.08 -9.59
C GLU A 73 -16.10 -5.38 -9.72
N PHE A 74 -14.89 -5.40 -9.12
CA PHE A 74 -13.94 -6.51 -9.25
C PHE A 74 -13.70 -7.27 -7.94
N GLU A 75 -14.70 -7.31 -7.07
CA GLU A 75 -14.59 -7.98 -5.76
C GLU A 75 -14.06 -9.42 -5.85
N PRO A 76 -14.55 -10.31 -6.74
CA PRO A 76 -14.03 -11.67 -6.85
C PRO A 76 -12.53 -11.72 -7.18
N HIS A 77 -12.05 -10.82 -8.02
CA HIS A 77 -10.63 -10.70 -8.40
C HIS A 77 -9.75 -10.28 -7.20
N MET A 78 -10.25 -9.34 -6.40
CA MET A 78 -9.54 -8.89 -5.20
C MET A 78 -9.52 -9.95 -4.11
N ARG A 79 -10.61 -10.73 -3.96
CA ARG A 79 -10.68 -11.88 -3.04
C ARG A 79 -9.69 -12.97 -3.44
N ALA A 80 -9.61 -13.33 -4.72
CA ALA A 80 -8.64 -14.30 -5.23
C ALA A 80 -7.19 -13.86 -4.97
N ALA A 81 -6.89 -12.58 -5.16
CA ALA A 81 -5.57 -12.01 -4.83
C ALA A 81 -5.25 -12.04 -3.33
N ALA A 82 -6.25 -11.80 -2.47
CA ALA A 82 -6.08 -11.90 -1.02
C ALA A 82 -5.83 -13.34 -0.59
N GLN A 83 -6.57 -14.30 -1.15
CA GLN A 83 -6.40 -15.72 -0.90
C GLN A 83 -4.99 -16.19 -1.29
N LEU A 84 -4.52 -15.85 -2.50
CA LEU A 84 -3.17 -16.20 -2.94
C LEU A 84 -2.10 -15.61 -2.04
N ALA A 85 -2.27 -14.36 -1.58
CA ALA A 85 -1.32 -13.73 -0.67
C ALA A 85 -1.20 -14.47 0.67
N LEU A 86 -2.32 -14.94 1.23
CA LEU A 86 -2.34 -15.72 2.47
C LEU A 86 -1.75 -17.12 2.27
N GLU A 87 -2.09 -17.78 1.17
CA GLU A 87 -1.54 -19.08 0.80
C GLU A 87 -0.01 -19.01 0.67
N HIS A 88 0.51 -18.03 -0.11
CA HIS A 88 1.95 -17.86 -0.29
C HIS A 88 2.67 -17.51 1.01
N GLN A 89 2.05 -16.70 1.87
CA GLN A 89 2.63 -16.39 3.18
C GLN A 89 2.74 -17.64 4.07
N ALA A 90 1.75 -18.54 4.02
CA ALA A 90 1.79 -19.79 4.77
C ALA A 90 2.88 -20.74 4.22
N LEU A 91 2.95 -20.90 2.89
CA LEU A 91 3.95 -21.72 2.21
C LEU A 91 5.39 -21.18 2.41
N GLU A 92 5.56 -19.85 2.35
CA GLU A 92 6.85 -19.19 2.62
C GLU A 92 7.33 -19.45 4.07
N ARG A 93 6.44 -19.34 5.06
CA ARG A 93 6.76 -19.67 6.46
C ARG A 93 7.12 -21.14 6.68
N ALA A 94 6.49 -22.02 5.90
CA ALA A 94 6.79 -23.46 5.93
C ALA A 94 8.06 -23.82 5.12
N GLY A 95 8.66 -22.89 4.39
CA GLY A 95 9.84 -23.14 3.55
C GLY A 95 9.59 -23.99 2.32
N ILE A 96 8.32 -24.08 1.85
CA ILE A 96 7.90 -24.93 0.73
C ILE A 96 7.28 -24.12 -0.44
N LEU A 97 7.42 -22.81 -0.44
CA LEU A 97 6.98 -21.97 -1.56
C LEU A 97 7.96 -22.13 -2.73
N GLU A 98 7.48 -22.64 -3.87
CA GLU A 98 8.29 -22.94 -5.06
C GLU A 98 8.32 -21.79 -6.08
N GLU A 99 7.51 -20.73 -5.89
CA GLU A 99 7.44 -19.60 -6.80
C GLU A 99 7.68 -18.26 -6.09
N GLU A 100 7.80 -17.17 -6.87
CA GLU A 100 7.91 -15.81 -6.34
C GLU A 100 6.71 -15.46 -5.45
N PRO A 101 6.93 -14.99 -4.20
CA PRO A 101 5.84 -14.66 -3.30
C PRO A 101 4.92 -13.57 -3.87
N TYR A 102 3.63 -13.81 -3.89
CA TYR A 102 2.68 -12.78 -4.25
C TYR A 102 2.58 -11.72 -3.14
N ARG A 103 2.94 -10.48 -3.46
CA ARG A 103 2.99 -9.36 -2.51
C ARG A 103 1.98 -8.29 -2.89
N ARG A 104 1.12 -7.90 -1.94
CA ARG A 104 0.14 -6.81 -2.10
C ARG A 104 0.71 -5.44 -1.71
N GLY A 105 1.91 -5.10 -2.21
CA GLY A 105 2.67 -3.91 -1.78
C GLY A 105 2.18 -2.57 -2.33
N HIS A 106 1.28 -2.56 -3.31
CA HIS A 106 0.81 -1.33 -3.95
C HIS A 106 0.21 -0.32 -2.96
N ARG A 107 -0.54 -0.79 -1.95
CA ARG A 107 -1.20 0.06 -0.95
C ARG A 107 -0.21 0.92 -0.13
N ILE A 108 1.01 0.46 0.08
CA ILE A 108 2.01 1.22 0.85
C ILE A 108 2.32 2.53 0.14
N ARG A 109 2.60 2.48 -1.16
CA ARG A 109 2.97 3.66 -1.96
C ARG A 109 1.79 4.61 -2.16
N ILE A 110 0.62 4.09 -2.48
CA ILE A 110 -0.55 4.93 -2.76
C ILE A 110 -1.05 5.64 -1.50
N LEU A 111 -1.05 4.95 -0.35
CA LEU A 111 -1.40 5.56 0.93
C LEU A 111 -0.34 6.56 1.40
N ALA A 112 0.96 6.30 1.19
CA ALA A 112 2.01 7.27 1.48
C ALA A 112 1.78 8.59 0.71
N HIS A 113 1.40 8.50 -0.57
CA HIS A 113 1.04 9.67 -1.37
C HIS A 113 -0.22 10.36 -0.85
N ALA A 114 -1.24 9.62 -0.45
CA ALA A 114 -2.49 10.17 0.05
C ALA A 114 -2.33 10.93 1.37
N VAL A 115 -1.51 10.41 2.31
CA VAL A 115 -1.29 11.04 3.63
C VAL A 115 -0.22 12.13 3.62
N GLN A 116 0.51 12.32 2.53
CA GLN A 116 1.64 13.25 2.43
C GLN A 116 1.33 14.68 2.92
N PRO A 117 0.16 15.31 2.64
CA PRO A 117 -0.12 16.66 3.12
C PRO A 117 -0.18 16.78 4.65
N PHE A 118 -0.46 15.70 5.37
CA PHE A 118 -0.45 15.73 6.84
C PHE A 118 0.94 15.97 7.44
N GLN A 119 2.02 15.75 6.68
CA GLN A 119 3.39 15.99 7.15
C GLN A 119 3.66 17.44 7.54
N ALA A 120 2.86 18.38 7.04
CA ALA A 120 2.96 19.79 7.39
C ALA A 120 2.50 20.10 8.83
N GLN A 121 1.57 19.29 9.38
CA GLN A 121 0.90 19.58 10.65
C GLN A 121 0.95 18.43 11.67
N VAL A 122 1.33 17.23 11.25
CA VAL A 122 1.39 16.03 12.07
C VAL A 122 2.82 15.50 12.11
N ALA A 123 3.31 15.12 13.30
CA ALA A 123 4.63 14.52 13.43
C ALA A 123 4.73 13.20 12.64
N SER A 124 5.93 12.85 12.16
CA SER A 124 6.17 11.67 11.31
C SER A 124 5.58 10.37 11.87
N LYS A 125 5.66 10.15 13.19
CA LYS A 125 5.04 9.00 13.86
C LYS A 125 3.51 8.98 13.74
N GLY A 126 2.87 10.15 13.77
CA GLY A 126 1.42 10.27 13.61
C GLY A 126 0.99 9.98 12.18
N VAL A 127 1.75 10.48 11.19
CA VAL A 127 1.51 10.21 9.77
C VAL A 127 1.71 8.72 9.46
N ASP A 128 2.77 8.10 9.98
CA ASP A 128 3.04 6.67 9.83
C ASP A 128 1.92 5.82 10.46
N ARG A 129 1.43 6.20 11.65
CA ARG A 129 0.29 5.55 12.29
C ARG A 129 -0.98 5.68 11.45
N LEU A 130 -1.28 6.88 10.93
CA LEU A 130 -2.44 7.10 10.06
C LEU A 130 -2.35 6.24 8.80
N GLN A 131 -1.20 6.21 8.13
CA GLN A 131 -0.99 5.40 6.93
C GLN A 131 -1.23 3.91 7.19
N LYS A 132 -0.71 3.38 8.31
CA LYS A 132 -0.90 1.98 8.70
C LYS A 132 -2.35 1.67 9.06
N ALA A 133 -3.02 2.56 9.81
CA ALA A 133 -4.43 2.41 10.14
C ALA A 133 -5.32 2.43 8.90
N LEU A 134 -5.11 3.38 7.99
CA LEU A 134 -5.80 3.40 6.69
C LEU A 134 -5.53 2.14 5.87
N SER A 135 -4.33 1.55 5.95
CA SER A 135 -3.99 0.32 5.24
C SER A 135 -4.85 -0.88 5.66
N ILE A 136 -5.40 -0.89 6.86
CA ILE A 136 -6.30 -1.96 7.35
C ILE A 136 -7.64 -1.89 6.63
N ILE A 137 -8.13 -0.68 6.38
CA ILE A 137 -9.45 -0.44 5.77
C ILE A 137 -9.39 -0.11 4.27
N TYR A 138 -8.19 0.02 3.71
CA TYR A 138 -7.96 0.23 2.29
C TYR A 138 -7.67 -1.09 1.60
N GLY A 139 -8.68 -1.69 1.01
CA GLY A 139 -8.54 -2.96 0.29
C GLY A 139 -9.79 -3.80 0.33
N ILE A 140 -9.63 -5.09 0.05
CA ILE A 140 -10.74 -6.06 0.03
C ILE A 140 -11.13 -6.53 1.44
N GLU A 141 -10.27 -6.32 2.43
CA GLU A 141 -10.46 -6.83 3.79
C GLU A 141 -11.78 -6.38 4.45
N PRO A 142 -12.17 -5.09 4.40
CA PRO A 142 -13.49 -4.67 4.91
C PRO A 142 -14.65 -5.36 4.22
N HIS A 143 -14.55 -5.61 2.91
CA HIS A 143 -15.59 -6.33 2.16
C HIS A 143 -15.71 -7.78 2.65
N ILE A 144 -14.57 -8.47 2.84
CA ILE A 144 -14.55 -9.84 3.36
C ILE A 144 -15.21 -9.89 4.73
N ILE A 145 -14.77 -9.04 5.67
CA ILE A 145 -15.26 -9.07 7.05
C ILE A 145 -16.73 -8.69 7.12
N LEU A 146 -17.11 -7.57 6.52
CA LEU A 146 -18.46 -7.02 6.68
C LEU A 146 -19.50 -7.83 5.90
N LYS A 147 -19.15 -8.38 4.72
CA LYS A 147 -20.08 -9.19 3.93
C LYS A 147 -20.18 -10.63 4.43
N ASP A 148 -19.03 -11.27 4.69
CA ASP A 148 -19.01 -12.70 4.98
C ASP A 148 -19.42 -13.00 6.43
N ILE A 149 -19.14 -12.10 7.37
CA ILE A 149 -19.48 -12.29 8.79
C ILE A 149 -20.81 -11.60 9.13
N TRP A 150 -21.02 -10.38 8.63
CA TRP A 150 -22.16 -9.54 9.02
C TRP A 150 -23.30 -9.51 7.99
N GLY A 151 -23.09 -10.07 6.79
CA GLY A 151 -24.06 -10.04 5.70
C GLY A 151 -24.29 -8.64 5.11
N ALA A 152 -23.37 -7.70 5.35
CA ALA A 152 -23.52 -6.31 4.93
C ALA A 152 -23.57 -6.16 3.41
N LYS A 153 -24.38 -5.23 2.92
CA LYS A 153 -24.44 -4.90 1.48
C LYS A 153 -23.37 -3.85 1.13
N ASN A 154 -23.06 -3.70 -0.16
CA ASN A 154 -22.04 -2.76 -0.62
C ASN A 154 -22.17 -1.34 -0.06
N LYS A 155 -23.39 -0.79 0.00
CA LYS A 155 -23.64 0.54 0.54
C LYS A 155 -23.29 0.65 2.04
N GLU A 156 -23.56 -0.40 2.80
CA GLU A 156 -23.25 -0.44 4.22
C GLU A 156 -21.74 -0.57 4.45
N VAL A 157 -21.06 -1.44 3.69
CA VAL A 157 -19.59 -1.53 3.69
C VAL A 157 -18.96 -0.17 3.39
N GLU A 158 -19.45 0.50 2.35
CA GLU A 158 -19.01 1.84 1.96
C GLU A 158 -19.18 2.84 3.10
N SER A 159 -20.39 2.92 3.69
CA SER A 159 -20.70 3.83 4.79
C SER A 159 -19.79 3.61 6.00
N ILE A 160 -19.55 2.36 6.38
CA ILE A 160 -18.69 2.01 7.51
C ILE A 160 -17.24 2.38 7.22
N VAL A 161 -16.73 2.06 6.02
CA VAL A 161 -15.34 2.37 5.63
C VAL A 161 -15.12 3.88 5.63
N PHE A 162 -16.01 4.67 5.05
CA PHE A 162 -15.85 6.13 5.02
C PHE A 162 -15.97 6.75 6.42
N TRP A 163 -16.86 6.26 7.26
CA TRP A 163 -16.91 6.65 8.67
C TRP A 163 -15.60 6.37 9.41
N MET A 164 -14.98 5.19 9.18
CA MET A 164 -13.69 4.85 9.77
C MET A 164 -12.57 5.75 9.25
N VAL A 165 -12.55 6.07 7.95
CA VAL A 165 -11.58 7.01 7.36
C VAL A 165 -11.64 8.36 8.07
N GLU A 166 -12.85 8.93 8.21
CA GLU A 166 -13.05 10.19 8.88
C GLU A 166 -12.60 10.14 10.34
N ALA A 167 -13.00 9.12 11.09
CA ALA A 167 -12.61 8.94 12.48
C ALA A 167 -11.09 8.86 12.68
N LEU A 168 -10.38 8.17 11.78
CA LEU A 168 -8.92 8.06 11.82
C LEU A 168 -8.23 9.39 11.52
N ILE A 169 -8.74 10.17 10.56
CA ILE A 169 -8.24 11.50 10.24
C ILE A 169 -8.46 12.44 11.43
N GLU A 170 -9.66 12.49 11.98
CA GLU A 170 -10.00 13.34 13.12
C GLU A 170 -9.16 13.00 14.36
N ALA A 171 -9.00 11.72 14.67
CA ALA A 171 -8.17 11.28 15.78
C ALA A 171 -6.71 11.72 15.58
N THR A 172 -6.19 11.59 14.35
CA THR A 172 -4.80 11.98 14.02
C THR A 172 -4.58 13.47 14.18
N VAL A 173 -5.50 14.30 13.70
CA VAL A 173 -5.44 15.77 13.82
C VAL A 173 -5.58 16.21 15.27
N ARG A 174 -6.51 15.62 16.02
CA ARG A 174 -6.71 15.89 17.46
C ARG A 174 -5.45 15.58 18.26
N ASP A 175 -4.85 14.42 18.05
CA ASP A 175 -3.63 14.00 18.74
C ASP A 175 -2.44 14.94 18.42
N ALA A 176 -2.36 15.43 17.18
CA ALA A 176 -1.33 16.38 16.78
C ALA A 176 -1.47 17.74 17.49
N LYS A 177 -2.71 18.19 17.73
CA LYS A 177 -2.99 19.42 18.46
C LYS A 177 -2.72 19.30 19.97
N SER A 178 -2.95 18.12 20.53
CA SER A 178 -2.78 17.82 21.96
C SER A 178 -1.32 17.51 22.34
N ALA A 179 -0.45 17.30 21.38
CA ALA A 179 0.98 17.02 21.63
C ALA A 179 1.70 18.26 22.20
N PRO A 180 2.39 18.18 23.36
CA PRO A 180 3.08 19.32 23.95
C PRO A 180 4.14 19.88 22.99
N ALA A 181 4.21 21.23 22.92
CA ALA A 181 5.05 22.00 21.99
C ALA A 181 6.57 21.66 22.03
N GLY A 182 7.05 21.00 23.08
CA GLY A 182 8.45 20.63 23.26
C GLY A 182 9.02 19.60 22.28
N ARG A 183 8.19 18.89 21.50
CA ARG A 183 8.65 17.91 20.50
C ARG A 183 8.79 18.48 19.07
N ARG A 184 8.34 19.72 18.83
CA ARG A 184 8.48 20.39 17.52
C ARG A 184 9.88 20.97 17.27
N ALA A 185 10.68 21.23 18.33
CA ALA A 185 11.95 21.95 18.24
C ALA A 185 13.19 21.09 17.92
N ALA A 186 13.07 19.75 17.81
CA ALA A 186 14.22 18.86 17.61
C ALA A 186 14.64 18.64 16.14
N ARG A 187 14.23 19.52 15.21
CA ARG A 187 14.66 19.51 13.80
C ARG A 187 15.29 20.82 13.37
N ARG A 188 16.32 21.27 14.14
CA ARG A 188 17.28 22.25 13.60
C ARG A 188 18.46 21.44 13.02
N PRO A 189 18.80 21.59 11.74
CA PRO A 189 20.03 21.01 11.22
C PRO A 189 21.20 21.70 11.96
N PRO A 190 22.33 21.03 12.22
CA PRO A 190 23.48 21.67 12.81
C PRO A 190 23.94 22.76 11.85
N SER A 191 23.93 24.01 12.34
CA SER A 191 24.53 25.14 11.65
C SER A 191 26.02 24.87 11.49
N GLY A 192 26.49 24.91 10.24
CA GLY A 192 27.90 24.81 9.93
C GLY A 192 28.73 25.78 10.74
N ALA A 193 29.67 25.28 11.50
CA ALA A 193 30.75 26.04 12.04
C ALA A 193 31.78 26.27 10.93
N ASN A 194 31.82 27.51 10.50
CA ASN A 194 32.81 28.08 9.60
C ASN A 194 34.10 28.42 10.38
N GLY A 195 35.23 28.16 9.74
CA GLY A 195 36.45 28.93 9.99
C GLY A 195 37.38 28.34 11.06
N ASP A 196 38.57 28.06 10.80
CA ASP A 196 39.60 29.04 10.55
C ASP A 196 40.91 28.38 10.08
N SER A 197 41.49 29.02 9.13
CA SER A 197 42.86 28.85 8.65
C SER A 197 43.88 29.08 9.77
N ARG A 198 44.97 28.29 9.82
CA ARG A 198 46.33 28.84 9.96
C ARG A 198 47.45 27.79 9.90
N LYS A 199 48.31 28.04 8.89
CA LYS A 199 49.79 27.94 8.89
C LYS A 199 50.52 26.60 9.04
N LYS A 200 51.17 26.27 7.91
CA LYS A 200 52.50 25.64 7.80
C LYS A 200 53.54 26.23 8.77
N PRO A 201 54.62 25.55 9.14
CA PRO A 201 55.69 25.34 8.18
C PRO A 201 56.45 24.00 8.23
N ALA A 202 57.25 23.88 7.18
CA ALA A 202 58.18 22.95 6.71
C ALA A 202 59.31 22.44 7.68
N ARG A 203 59.88 21.36 7.27
CA ARG A 203 61.24 20.75 7.34
C ARG A 203 61.15 19.32 7.86
N GLY A 204 61.82 18.35 7.36
CA GLY A 204 62.90 18.24 6.43
C GLY A 204 63.55 16.87 6.66
N THR A 205 64.09 16.29 5.59
CA THR A 205 65.23 15.35 5.62
C THR A 205 64.99 14.02 6.39
N ASP A 206 65.28 12.88 6.03
CA ASP A 206 66.29 12.28 5.16
C ASP A 206 66.32 10.76 5.45
N ARG A 207 66.66 9.95 4.44
CA ARG A 207 67.28 8.59 4.51
C ARG A 207 66.43 7.43 5.08
N ALA A 208 66.17 6.38 4.36
CA ALA A 208 67.05 5.41 3.73
C ALA A 208 66.19 4.55 2.75
#